data_66ae76c7a8be18fed57f4e763c086523
#
_entry.id   66ae76c7a8be18fed57f4e763c086523
#
_cell.length_a   1.000
_cell.length_b   1.000
_cell.length_c   1.000
_cell.angle_alpha   90.00
_cell.angle_beta   90.00
_cell.angle_gamma   90.00
#
_symmetry.space_group_name_H-M   'P 1'
#
loop_
_entity.id
_entity.type
_entity.pdbx_description
1 polymer ?
#
loop_
_entity_poly.entity_id
_entity_poly.type
_entity_poly.pdbx_seq_one_letter_code
_entity_poly.pdbx_strand_id
1 'polypeptide(L)'
;MSFHPVVPILRSFDEAKAREFYIDWLGFKVDFAHRFEPGLPLYMGISRGDCVIHLSEHHGDGSPGANVRIHVDELEAFHAEISAKHYKNYRPGLQDQEWGAREMVVQDGSGNKLVFYRNLR
;
A
#
# COMPACT_ATOMS: atom_id res chain seq x y z
N MET A 1 1.48 28.27 9.63
CA MET A 1 0.76 26.99 9.55
C MET A 1 1.65 25.90 8.95
N SER A 2 1.50 24.68 9.39
CA SER A 2 2.31 23.57 8.90
C SER A 2 1.41 22.55 8.21
N PHE A 3 1.84 22.13 7.02
CA PHE A 3 1.17 21.03 6.31
C PHE A 3 1.93 19.73 6.59
N HIS A 4 1.18 18.67 6.86
CA HIS A 4 1.74 17.34 7.07
C HIS A 4 1.46 16.47 5.85
N PRO A 5 2.14 15.31 5.71
CA PRO A 5 1.90 14.43 4.57
C PRO A 5 0.43 14.05 4.43
N VAL A 6 0.01 13.90 3.19
CA VAL A 6 -1.35 13.45 2.86
C VAL A 6 -1.50 11.98 3.26
N VAL A 7 -2.69 11.63 3.78
CA VAL A 7 -3.02 10.23 4.06
C VAL A 7 -4.06 9.77 3.06
N PRO A 8 -3.70 8.90 2.11
CA PRO A 8 -4.69 8.35 1.18
C PRO A 8 -5.62 7.38 1.88
N ILE A 9 -6.89 7.41 1.51
CA ILE A 9 -7.89 6.46 1.97
C ILE A 9 -8.23 5.56 0.79
N LEU A 10 -7.86 4.29 0.87
CA LEU A 10 -8.06 3.33 -0.20
C LEU A 10 -9.24 2.43 0.10
N ARG A 11 -10.06 2.17 -0.91
CA ARG A 11 -11.19 1.27 -0.76
C ARG A 11 -10.69 -0.17 -0.60
N SER A 12 -11.27 -0.90 0.35
CA SER A 12 -10.94 -2.30 0.63
C SER A 12 -12.21 -3.13 0.71
N PHE A 13 -12.17 -4.37 0.21
CA PHE A 13 -13.33 -5.25 0.17
C PHE A 13 -13.15 -6.55 0.95
N ASP A 14 -11.92 -6.85 1.40
CA ASP A 14 -11.63 -8.12 2.06
C ASP A 14 -10.50 -7.92 3.06
N GLU A 15 -10.83 -8.00 4.35
CA GLU A 15 -9.86 -7.76 5.42
C GLU A 15 -8.71 -8.77 5.39
N ALA A 16 -9.01 -10.05 5.18
CA ALA A 16 -7.96 -11.08 5.19
C ALA A 16 -6.95 -10.86 4.06
N LYS A 17 -7.42 -10.54 2.87
CA LYS A 17 -6.55 -10.25 1.73
C LYS A 17 -5.78 -8.95 1.92
N ALA A 18 -6.41 -7.93 2.50
CA ALA A 18 -5.73 -6.67 2.77
C ALA A 18 -4.59 -6.87 3.78
N ARG A 19 -4.83 -7.63 4.85
CA ARG A 19 -3.79 -7.93 5.83
C ARG A 19 -2.65 -8.74 5.23
N GLU A 20 -2.95 -9.74 4.41
CA GLU A 20 -1.90 -10.50 3.72
C GLU A 20 -1.04 -9.59 2.85
N PHE A 21 -1.67 -8.75 2.03
CA PHE A 21 -0.98 -7.87 1.07
C PHE A 21 -0.17 -6.78 1.78
N TYR A 22 -0.82 -6.00 2.64
CA TYR A 22 -0.18 -4.82 3.24
C TYR A 22 0.69 -5.15 4.45
N ILE A 23 0.26 -6.07 5.29
CA ILE A 23 0.93 -6.36 6.56
C ILE A 23 1.95 -7.47 6.37
N ASP A 24 1.50 -8.64 5.91
CA ASP A 24 2.36 -9.80 5.83
C ASP A 24 3.41 -9.65 4.72
N TRP A 25 2.98 -9.16 3.56
CA TRP A 25 3.87 -9.07 2.41
C TRP A 25 4.63 -7.74 2.34
N LEU A 26 3.93 -6.61 2.34
CA LEU A 26 4.58 -5.30 2.22
C LEU A 26 5.23 -4.81 3.51
N GLY A 27 4.94 -5.45 4.64
CA GLY A 27 5.60 -5.14 5.90
C GLY A 27 5.09 -3.90 6.61
N PHE A 28 3.89 -3.43 6.28
CA PHE A 28 3.23 -2.36 7.04
C PHE A 28 2.77 -2.91 8.38
N LYS A 29 2.61 -2.02 9.37
CA LYS A 29 2.02 -2.38 10.65
C LYS A 29 0.64 -1.77 10.77
N VAL A 30 -0.24 -2.42 11.54
CA VAL A 30 -1.56 -1.89 11.85
C VAL A 30 -1.41 -0.90 13.00
N ASP A 31 -1.78 0.36 12.77
CA ASP A 31 -1.78 1.38 13.80
C ASP A 31 -3.09 1.38 14.57
N PHE A 32 -4.20 1.18 13.87
CA PHE A 32 -5.51 1.01 14.47
C PHE A 32 -6.45 0.28 13.51
N ALA A 33 -7.49 -0.33 14.06
CA ALA A 33 -8.56 -0.95 13.29
C ALA A 33 -9.87 -0.69 14.03
N HIS A 34 -10.88 -0.20 13.33
CA HIS A 34 -12.13 0.22 13.94
C HIS A 34 -13.33 -0.29 13.17
N ARG A 35 -14.31 -0.84 13.92
CA ARG A 35 -15.67 -1.14 13.47
C ARG A 35 -16.61 -0.59 14.52
N PHE A 36 -17.74 -0.02 14.10
CA PHE A 36 -18.76 0.43 15.09
C PHE A 36 -19.33 -0.77 15.84
N GLU A 37 -19.55 -1.87 15.13
CA GLU A 37 -20.04 -3.13 15.71
C GLU A 37 -19.47 -4.30 14.91
N PRO A 38 -19.40 -5.52 15.50
CA PRO A 38 -18.97 -6.70 14.75
C PRO A 38 -19.82 -6.89 13.48
N GLY A 39 -19.17 -7.17 12.36
CA GLY A 39 -19.83 -7.36 11.07
C GLY A 39 -20.04 -6.08 10.27
N LEU A 40 -19.80 -4.90 10.86
CA LEU A 40 -19.86 -3.65 10.12
C LEU A 40 -18.54 -3.38 9.39
N PRO A 41 -18.54 -2.43 8.42
CA PRO A 41 -17.34 -2.12 7.64
C PRO A 41 -16.16 -1.72 8.51
N LEU A 42 -14.97 -2.21 8.13
CA LEU A 42 -13.71 -1.92 8.80
C LEU A 42 -13.10 -0.63 8.27
N TYR A 43 -12.55 0.17 9.18
CA TYR A 43 -11.64 1.26 8.84
C TYR A 43 -10.32 1.02 9.56
N MET A 44 -9.22 0.92 8.81
CA MET A 44 -7.93 0.52 9.36
C MET A 44 -6.83 1.47 8.90
N GLY A 45 -6.02 1.94 9.86
CA GLY A 45 -4.83 2.72 9.56
C GLY A 45 -3.59 1.84 9.64
N ILE A 46 -2.75 1.95 8.61
CA ILE A 46 -1.49 1.20 8.54
C ILE A 46 -0.35 2.15 8.21
N SER A 47 0.87 1.75 8.59
CA SER A 47 2.06 2.56 8.28
C SER A 47 3.30 1.72 8.13
N ARG A 48 4.25 2.25 7.36
CA ARG A 48 5.63 1.76 7.31
C ARG A 48 6.53 2.97 7.16
N GLY A 49 7.44 3.19 8.12
CA GLY A 49 8.18 4.44 8.19
C GLY A 49 7.20 5.61 8.32
N ASP A 50 7.39 6.64 7.54
CA ASP A 50 6.51 7.80 7.54
C ASP A 50 5.34 7.66 6.55
N CYS A 51 5.26 6.54 5.85
CA CYS A 51 4.17 6.28 4.90
C CYS A 51 2.96 5.77 5.65
N VAL A 52 1.86 6.51 5.60
CA VAL A 52 0.60 6.16 6.26
C VAL A 52 -0.48 5.99 5.20
N ILE A 53 -1.21 4.89 5.29
CA ILE A 53 -2.34 4.59 4.40
C ILE A 53 -3.52 4.17 5.27
N HIS A 54 -4.71 4.65 4.92
CA HIS A 54 -5.93 4.14 5.54
C HIS A 54 -6.67 3.25 4.54
N LEU A 55 -7.19 2.13 5.03
CA LEU A 55 -7.97 1.18 4.26
C LEU A 55 -9.39 1.20 4.79
N SER A 56 -10.38 1.42 3.92
CA SER A 56 -11.77 1.55 4.33
C SER A 56 -12.67 0.62 3.53
N GLU A 57 -13.51 -0.12 4.25
CA GLU A 57 -14.58 -0.91 3.66
C GLU A 57 -15.89 -0.12 3.54
N HIS A 58 -15.93 1.12 4.05
CA HIS A 58 -17.13 1.95 4.00
C HIS A 58 -17.42 2.41 2.58
N HIS A 59 -18.67 2.23 2.16
CA HIS A 59 -19.13 2.75 0.89
C HIS A 59 -19.02 4.29 0.89
N GLY A 60 -18.41 4.83 -0.14
CA GLY A 60 -18.19 6.28 -0.24
C GLY A 60 -16.82 6.76 0.22
N ASP A 61 -16.07 5.93 0.93
CA ASP A 61 -14.69 6.25 1.32
C ASP A 61 -13.75 5.72 0.23
N GLY A 62 -13.24 6.64 -0.59
CA GLY A 62 -12.39 6.27 -1.71
C GLY A 62 -13.14 5.54 -2.81
N SER A 63 -12.56 5.52 -3.99
CA SER A 63 -13.08 4.78 -5.15
C SER A 63 -12.17 3.60 -5.44
N PRO A 64 -12.70 2.45 -5.87
CA PRO A 64 -11.85 1.37 -6.36
C PRO A 64 -11.00 1.85 -7.53
N GLY A 65 -9.79 1.32 -7.66
CA GLY A 65 -8.91 1.69 -8.75
C GLY A 65 -8.01 2.88 -8.46
N ALA A 66 -7.83 3.24 -7.18
CA ALA A 66 -6.90 4.31 -6.80
C ALA A 66 -5.48 3.97 -7.26
N ASN A 67 -4.69 5.02 -7.52
CA ASN A 67 -3.28 4.91 -7.90
C ASN A 67 -2.47 5.80 -6.97
N VAL A 68 -1.57 5.20 -6.20
CA VAL A 68 -0.78 5.90 -5.18
C VAL A 68 0.70 5.71 -5.46
N ARG A 69 1.45 6.81 -5.47
CA ARG A 69 2.92 6.78 -5.62
C ARG A 69 3.57 6.92 -4.26
N ILE A 70 4.51 6.03 -3.97
CA ILE A 70 5.22 6.00 -2.69
C ILE A 70 6.72 6.03 -2.96
N HIS A 71 7.40 7.06 -2.47
CA HIS A 71 8.85 7.18 -2.61
C HIS A 71 9.54 6.31 -1.57
N VAL A 72 10.44 5.44 -2.02
CA VAL A 72 11.24 4.56 -1.17
C VAL A 72 12.70 4.71 -1.59
N ASP A 73 13.53 5.27 -0.72
CA ASP A 73 14.93 5.53 -1.07
C ASP A 73 15.67 4.22 -1.38
N GLU A 74 15.46 3.19 -0.57
CA GLU A 74 16.10 1.88 -0.74
C GLU A 74 15.16 0.91 -1.46
N LEU A 75 14.69 1.30 -2.65
CA LEU A 75 13.69 0.52 -3.39
C LEU A 75 14.17 -0.89 -3.70
N GLU A 76 15.44 -1.06 -4.10
CA GLU A 76 15.96 -2.38 -4.44
C GLU A 76 16.02 -3.30 -3.23
N ALA A 77 16.39 -2.76 -2.06
CA ALA A 77 16.39 -3.53 -0.81
C ALA A 77 14.98 -3.93 -0.42
N PHE A 78 14.01 -3.02 -0.60
CA PHE A 78 12.60 -3.33 -0.35
C PHE A 78 12.09 -4.42 -1.29
N HIS A 79 12.42 -4.32 -2.58
CA HIS A 79 12.06 -5.35 -3.55
C HIS A 79 12.66 -6.71 -3.15
N ALA A 80 13.91 -6.76 -2.72
CA ALA A 80 14.54 -7.99 -2.26
C ALA A 80 13.86 -8.55 -1.01
N GLU A 81 13.48 -7.68 -0.07
CA GLU A 81 12.80 -8.09 1.16
C GLU A 81 11.47 -8.79 0.85
N ILE A 82 10.62 -8.17 0.04
CA ILE A 82 9.31 -8.75 -0.27
C ILE A 82 9.40 -9.96 -1.19
N SER A 83 10.39 -9.99 -2.09
CA SER A 83 10.61 -11.14 -2.97
C SER A 83 11.05 -12.38 -2.18
N ALA A 84 11.79 -12.20 -1.10
CA ALA A 84 12.26 -13.29 -0.25
C ALA A 84 11.13 -13.98 0.50
N LYS A 85 9.96 -13.39 0.57
CA LYS A 85 8.78 -13.99 1.23
C LYS A 85 8.08 -15.04 0.36
N HIS A 86 8.39 -15.08 -0.94
CA HIS A 86 7.94 -16.11 -1.89
C HIS A 86 6.41 -16.28 -2.00
N TYR A 87 5.68 -15.16 -2.04
CA TYR A 87 4.25 -15.21 -2.32
C TYR A 87 4.02 -15.55 -3.80
N LYS A 88 3.17 -16.51 -4.06
CA LYS A 88 2.91 -17.00 -5.41
C LYS A 88 2.35 -15.94 -6.34
N ASN A 89 1.46 -15.07 -5.81
CA ASN A 89 0.72 -14.09 -6.60
C ASN A 89 1.34 -12.69 -6.59
N TYR A 90 2.40 -12.47 -5.81
CA TYR A 90 3.01 -11.15 -5.64
C TYR A 90 4.47 -11.22 -6.11
N ARG A 91 4.70 -10.92 -7.39
CA ARG A 91 6.02 -11.00 -8.01
C ARG A 91 6.32 -9.77 -8.87
N PRO A 92 6.34 -8.57 -8.26
CA PRO A 92 6.61 -7.37 -9.03
C PRO A 92 8.07 -7.32 -9.47
N GLY A 93 8.30 -6.75 -10.66
CA GLY A 93 9.64 -6.43 -11.14
C GLY A 93 9.96 -4.97 -10.93
N LEU A 94 11.23 -4.63 -11.10
CA LEU A 94 11.70 -3.25 -11.14
C LEU A 94 11.79 -2.81 -12.58
N GLN A 95 11.33 -1.58 -12.88
CA GLN A 95 11.34 -1.03 -14.23
C GLN A 95 11.79 0.42 -14.22
N ASP A 96 12.77 0.74 -15.08
CA ASP A 96 13.23 2.11 -15.23
C ASP A 96 12.33 2.85 -16.23
N GLN A 97 11.92 4.05 -15.85
CA GLN A 97 11.05 4.89 -16.65
C GLN A 97 11.86 6.00 -17.33
N GLU A 98 11.37 6.47 -18.48
CA GLU A 98 12.03 7.51 -19.26
C GLU A 98 12.21 8.82 -18.48
N TRP A 99 11.33 9.10 -17.53
CA TRP A 99 11.41 10.32 -16.72
C TRP A 99 12.41 10.24 -15.57
N GLY A 100 13.20 9.17 -15.49
CA GLY A 100 14.31 9.09 -14.54
C GLY A 100 13.92 8.50 -13.18
N ALA A 101 12.93 7.63 -13.14
CA ALA A 101 12.53 6.91 -11.93
C ALA A 101 12.63 5.41 -12.15
N ARG A 102 12.99 4.67 -11.10
CA ARG A 102 12.85 3.22 -11.04
C ARG A 102 11.60 2.91 -10.27
N GLU A 103 10.76 2.02 -10.80
CA GLU A 103 9.44 1.78 -10.26
C GLU A 103 9.16 0.31 -10.04
N MET A 104 8.39 0.03 -9.00
CA MET A 104 7.82 -1.29 -8.73
C MET A 104 6.31 -1.10 -8.56
N VAL A 105 5.53 -1.75 -9.42
CA VAL A 105 4.08 -1.61 -9.42
C VAL A 105 3.45 -2.85 -8.80
N VAL A 106 2.57 -2.64 -7.83
CA VAL A 106 1.82 -3.73 -7.21
C VAL A 106 0.35 -3.35 -7.16
N GLN A 107 -0.51 -4.37 -7.14
CA GLN A 107 -1.95 -4.15 -7.12
C GLN A 107 -2.55 -5.03 -6.03
N ASP A 108 -3.36 -4.42 -5.15
CA ASP A 108 -4.02 -5.19 -4.09
C ASP A 108 -5.27 -5.92 -4.62
N GLY A 109 -5.87 -6.76 -3.79
CA GLY A 109 -7.03 -7.54 -4.17
C GLY A 109 -8.31 -6.71 -4.36
N SER A 110 -8.27 -5.43 -4.02
CA SER A 110 -9.41 -4.51 -4.15
C SER A 110 -9.26 -3.55 -5.33
N GLY A 111 -8.25 -3.76 -6.18
CA GLY A 111 -8.05 -2.97 -7.39
C GLY A 111 -7.20 -1.71 -7.22
N ASN A 112 -6.67 -1.44 -6.04
CA ASN A 112 -5.79 -0.29 -5.84
C ASN A 112 -4.38 -0.59 -6.35
N LYS A 113 -3.77 0.37 -7.02
CA LYS A 113 -2.43 0.26 -7.54
C LYS A 113 -1.47 1.11 -6.72
N LEU A 114 -0.39 0.51 -6.24
CA LEU A 114 0.69 1.20 -5.56
C LEU A 114 1.92 1.18 -6.45
N VAL A 115 2.54 2.36 -6.63
CA VAL A 115 3.78 2.49 -7.39
C VAL A 115 4.86 2.92 -6.41
N PHE A 116 5.71 1.98 -6.02
CA PHE A 116 6.89 2.29 -5.21
C PHE A 116 8.00 2.72 -6.15
N TYR A 117 8.66 3.83 -5.85
CA TYR A 117 9.65 4.38 -6.76
C TYR A 117 10.80 5.04 -6.04
N ARG A 118 11.94 5.15 -6.72
CA ARG A 118 13.00 6.07 -6.36
C ARG A 118 13.47 6.83 -7.61
N ASN A 119 14.03 7.99 -7.40
CA ASN A 119 14.63 8.74 -8.49
C ASN A 119 16.02 8.18 -8.79
N LEU A 120 16.37 8.14 -10.07
CA LEU A 120 17.67 7.62 -10.55
C LEU A 120 18.76 8.71 -10.57
N ARG A 121 18.39 9.94 -10.19
CA ARG A 121 19.32 11.09 -10.21
C ARG A 121 19.43 11.74 -8.86
#